data_17d2a9d828f356577a1da8dbf3f844fe
#
_entry.id   17d2a9d828f356577a1da8dbf3f844fe
#
_cell.length_a   1.000
_cell.length_b   1.000
_cell.length_c   1.000
_cell.angle_alpha   90.00
_cell.angle_beta   90.00
_cell.angle_gamma   90.00
#
_symmetry.space_group_name_H-M   'P 1'
#
loop_
_entity.id
_entity.type
_entity.pdbx_description
1 polymer ?
#
loop_
_entity_poly.entity_id
_entity_poly.type
_entity_poly.pdbx_seq_one_letter_code
_entity_poly.pdbx_strand_id
1 'polypeptide(L)'
;MSLYRSSPDACTALAAQARPPVDYVKKILTARVYDVARETELQPARNLSVRLRNTVYLKREDNQPVFSFKLRGAYNKMAHIPAEALARGVITASAGNHAQGVAFSAARMGVKAVIVVPVTTPQVKVDAVRAHGGPSVEVIQAGESYSDAYAHAVKVQEERGLTFVHPFD
;
A
#
# COMPACT_ATOMS: atom_id res chain seq x y z
N MET A 1 -34.95 25.38 42.26
CA MET A 1 -34.69 25.74 40.82
C MET A 1 -33.19 25.96 40.68
N SER A 2 -32.49 24.93 40.23
CA SER A 2 -31.05 25.00 40.00
C SER A 2 -30.83 25.18 38.48
N LEU A 3 -30.26 26.32 38.10
CA LEU A 3 -29.94 26.69 36.75
C LEU A 3 -28.65 25.93 36.30
N TYR A 4 -28.81 24.99 35.40
CA TYR A 4 -27.72 24.29 34.73
C TYR A 4 -27.04 25.29 33.78
N ARG A 5 -25.86 25.81 34.15
CA ARG A 5 -25.00 26.61 33.26
C ARG A 5 -24.26 25.62 32.32
N SER A 6 -24.67 25.56 31.08
CA SER A 6 -23.90 24.90 30.04
C SER A 6 -22.64 25.71 29.72
N SER A 7 -21.48 25.11 29.92
CA SER A 7 -20.16 25.67 29.60
C SER A 7 -19.99 25.79 28.08
N PRO A 8 -19.63 26.95 27.50
CA PRO A 8 -19.42 27.12 26.08
C PRO A 8 -18.15 26.44 25.53
N ASP A 9 -17.30 25.91 26.40
CA ASP A 9 -15.94 25.50 26.03
C ASP A 9 -15.82 24.14 25.35
N ALA A 10 -16.84 23.28 25.46
CA ALA A 10 -16.79 21.94 24.87
C ALA A 10 -16.98 21.93 23.36
N CYS A 11 -17.70 22.91 22.81
CA CYS A 11 -17.95 22.98 21.35
C CYS A 11 -16.76 23.56 20.57
N THR A 12 -16.00 24.46 21.23
CA THR A 12 -14.81 25.11 20.64
C THR A 12 -13.60 24.16 20.62
N ALA A 13 -13.51 23.23 21.58
CA ALA A 13 -12.42 22.24 21.65
C ALA A 13 -12.52 21.15 20.58
N LEU A 14 -13.75 20.80 20.14
CA LEU A 14 -13.95 19.82 19.05
C LEU A 14 -13.64 20.38 17.66
N ALA A 15 -13.77 21.70 17.46
CA ALA A 15 -13.43 22.35 16.19
C ALA A 15 -11.92 22.44 15.93
N ALA A 16 -11.10 22.40 16.98
CA ALA A 16 -9.64 22.54 16.88
C ALA A 16 -8.91 21.27 16.39
N GLN A 17 -9.60 20.15 16.22
CA GLN A 17 -9.03 18.87 15.74
C GLN A 17 -9.48 18.46 14.35
N ALA A 18 -10.22 19.29 13.62
CA ALA A 18 -10.57 19.01 12.24
C ALA A 18 -9.31 19.11 11.37
N ARG A 19 -8.84 17.96 10.87
CA ARG A 19 -7.78 17.95 9.86
C ARG A 19 -8.23 18.82 8.69
N PRO A 20 -7.35 19.67 8.12
CA PRO A 20 -7.72 20.47 6.97
C PRO A 20 -8.25 19.56 5.85
N PRO A 21 -9.25 19.99 5.09
CA PRO A 21 -9.81 19.20 4.01
C PRO A 21 -8.70 18.80 3.04
N VAL A 22 -8.70 17.50 2.68
CA VAL A 22 -7.70 16.93 1.77
C VAL A 22 -7.94 17.49 0.38
N ASP A 23 -6.97 18.18 -0.19
CA ASP A 23 -6.99 18.59 -1.59
C ASP A 23 -6.72 17.39 -2.50
N TYR A 24 -7.79 16.69 -2.87
CA TYR A 24 -7.71 15.52 -3.74
C TYR A 24 -7.27 15.88 -5.17
N VAL A 25 -7.63 17.06 -5.69
CA VAL A 25 -7.22 17.49 -7.02
C VAL A 25 -5.70 17.63 -7.09
N LYS A 26 -5.10 18.31 -6.12
CA LYS A 26 -3.66 18.42 -6.01
C LYS A 26 -3.00 17.05 -5.88
N LYS A 27 -3.53 16.15 -5.03
CA LYS A 27 -3.00 14.79 -4.87
C LYS A 27 -3.06 13.99 -6.16
N ILE A 28 -4.14 14.10 -6.94
CA ILE A 28 -4.28 13.41 -8.23
C ILE A 28 -3.26 13.96 -9.23
N LEU A 29 -3.14 15.28 -9.33
CA LEU A 29 -2.22 15.94 -10.28
C LEU A 29 -0.74 15.70 -9.94
N THR A 30 -0.41 15.47 -8.68
CA THR A 30 0.97 15.20 -8.24
C THR A 30 1.28 13.71 -8.08
N ALA A 31 0.31 12.82 -8.33
CA ALA A 31 0.50 11.38 -8.23
C ALA A 31 1.48 10.86 -9.29
N ARG A 32 2.41 10.01 -8.88
CA ARG A 32 3.45 9.43 -9.74
C ARG A 32 3.14 7.99 -10.18
N VAL A 33 1.86 7.66 -10.27
CA VAL A 33 1.38 6.30 -10.53
C VAL A 33 1.87 5.77 -11.88
N TYR A 34 1.86 6.61 -12.90
CA TYR A 34 2.18 6.21 -14.27
C TYR A 34 3.68 6.15 -14.57
N ASP A 35 4.54 6.40 -13.60
CA ASP A 35 5.97 6.08 -13.72
C ASP A 35 6.21 4.56 -13.89
N VAL A 36 5.26 3.74 -13.42
CA VAL A 36 5.35 2.27 -13.42
C VAL A 36 4.07 1.56 -13.85
N ALA A 37 2.90 2.13 -13.55
CA ALA A 37 1.63 1.53 -13.90
C ALA A 37 1.28 1.80 -15.38
N ARG A 38 0.61 0.83 -15.99
CA ARG A 38 0.05 0.97 -17.33
C ARG A 38 -1.39 1.47 -17.24
N GLU A 39 -1.81 2.23 -18.23
CA GLU A 39 -3.22 2.49 -18.43
C GLU A 39 -3.86 1.20 -18.96
N THR A 40 -4.77 0.63 -18.17
CA THR A 40 -5.42 -0.64 -18.48
C THR A 40 -6.80 -0.42 -19.08
N GLU A 41 -7.26 -1.38 -19.86
CA GLU A 41 -8.58 -1.33 -20.50
C GLU A 41 -9.73 -1.37 -19.49
N LEU A 42 -10.84 -0.74 -19.86
CA LEU A 42 -12.16 -0.95 -19.28
C LEU A 42 -12.95 -1.85 -20.23
N GLN A 43 -12.92 -3.16 -19.98
CA GLN A 43 -13.45 -4.19 -20.86
C GLN A 43 -14.90 -4.55 -20.50
N PRO A 44 -15.85 -4.59 -21.48
CA PRO A 44 -17.20 -5.06 -21.20
C PRO A 44 -17.21 -6.57 -20.94
N ALA A 45 -17.82 -6.97 -19.82
CA ALA A 45 -18.00 -8.36 -19.42
C ALA A 45 -19.38 -8.89 -19.89
N ARG A 46 -19.49 -9.23 -21.17
CA ARG A 46 -20.77 -9.57 -21.82
C ARG A 46 -21.54 -10.69 -21.11
N ASN A 47 -20.89 -11.83 -20.88
CA ASN A 47 -21.53 -12.98 -20.22
C ASN A 47 -21.99 -12.68 -18.80
N LEU A 48 -21.18 -11.92 -18.06
CA LEU A 48 -21.53 -11.51 -16.69
C LEU A 48 -22.67 -10.48 -16.69
N SER A 49 -22.69 -9.58 -17.67
CA SER A 49 -23.76 -8.60 -17.86
C SER A 49 -25.11 -9.29 -18.12
N VAL A 50 -25.14 -10.28 -18.99
CA VAL A 50 -26.34 -11.08 -19.28
C VAL A 50 -26.81 -11.80 -18.00
N ARG A 51 -25.89 -12.50 -17.32
CA ARG A 51 -26.20 -13.27 -16.11
C ARG A 51 -26.76 -12.42 -14.98
N LEU A 52 -26.21 -11.21 -14.80
CA LEU A 52 -26.60 -10.28 -13.74
C LEU A 52 -27.71 -9.30 -14.17
N ARG A 53 -28.17 -9.37 -15.43
CA ARG A 53 -29.12 -8.41 -16.02
C ARG A 53 -28.71 -6.95 -15.76
N ASN A 54 -27.43 -6.65 -15.93
CA ASN A 54 -26.83 -5.34 -15.71
C ASN A 54 -25.70 -5.10 -16.69
N THR A 55 -25.20 -3.87 -16.80
CA THR A 55 -24.01 -3.57 -17.61
C THR A 55 -22.77 -3.67 -16.71
N VAL A 56 -21.91 -4.62 -16.98
CA VAL A 56 -20.69 -4.88 -16.20
C VAL A 56 -19.46 -4.63 -17.04
N TYR A 57 -18.55 -3.85 -16.49
CA TYR A 57 -17.20 -3.61 -17.04
C TYR A 57 -16.13 -4.09 -16.06
N LEU A 58 -15.04 -4.59 -16.60
CA LEU A 58 -13.85 -5.00 -15.86
C LEU A 58 -12.71 -4.02 -16.14
N LYS A 59 -12.21 -3.36 -15.11
CA LYS A 59 -10.96 -2.62 -15.17
C LYS A 59 -9.81 -3.63 -15.05
N ARG A 60 -9.10 -3.86 -16.15
CA ARG A 60 -8.15 -4.98 -16.31
C ARG A 60 -6.80 -4.73 -15.60
N GLU A 61 -6.85 -4.55 -14.29
CA GLU A 61 -5.64 -4.34 -13.47
C GLU A 61 -4.78 -5.63 -13.30
N ASP A 62 -5.30 -6.77 -13.71
CA ASP A 62 -4.55 -8.01 -13.92
C ASP A 62 -3.49 -7.89 -15.05
N ASN A 63 -3.60 -6.90 -15.92
CA ASN A 63 -2.61 -6.59 -16.96
C ASN A 63 -1.45 -5.68 -16.46
N GLN A 64 -1.42 -5.31 -15.19
CA GLN A 64 -0.29 -4.60 -14.59
C GLN A 64 0.95 -5.52 -14.49
N PRO A 65 2.18 -4.97 -14.44
CA PRO A 65 3.43 -5.75 -14.32
C PRO A 65 3.45 -6.74 -13.14
N VAL A 66 2.71 -6.45 -12.07
CA VAL A 66 2.58 -7.33 -10.89
C VAL A 66 1.20 -8.00 -10.84
N PHE A 67 0.47 -8.04 -11.94
CA PHE A 67 -0.87 -8.64 -12.07
C PHE A 67 -1.91 -8.10 -11.07
N SER A 68 -1.73 -6.84 -10.61
CA SER A 68 -2.60 -6.24 -9.60
C SER A 68 -2.52 -4.71 -9.59
N PHE A 69 -3.62 -4.06 -9.20
CA PHE A 69 -3.69 -2.61 -8.98
C PHE A 69 -2.80 -2.12 -7.81
N LYS A 70 -2.34 -3.01 -6.93
CA LYS A 70 -1.54 -2.65 -5.75
C LYS A 70 -0.23 -1.94 -6.10
N LEU A 71 0.29 -2.14 -7.30
CA LEU A 71 1.44 -1.41 -7.82
C LEU A 71 1.24 0.12 -7.75
N ARG A 72 0.03 0.59 -8.06
CA ARG A 72 -0.31 2.02 -8.08
C ARG A 72 -0.09 2.67 -6.72
N GLY A 73 -0.68 2.10 -5.66
CA GLY A 73 -0.54 2.61 -4.30
C GLY A 73 0.87 2.47 -3.76
N ALA A 74 1.47 1.29 -3.91
CA ALA A 74 2.82 1.02 -3.42
C ALA A 74 3.85 2.00 -4.00
N TYR A 75 3.87 2.16 -5.32
CA TYR A 75 4.80 3.09 -5.96
C TYR A 75 4.53 4.55 -5.60
N ASN A 76 3.27 4.97 -5.67
CA ASN A 76 2.93 6.35 -5.35
C ASN A 76 3.29 6.72 -3.90
N LYS A 77 3.05 5.82 -2.94
CA LYS A 77 3.49 6.02 -1.56
C LYS A 77 5.01 6.17 -1.48
N MET A 78 5.75 5.26 -2.08
CA MET A 78 7.22 5.27 -2.05
C MET A 78 7.80 6.50 -2.73
N ALA A 79 7.22 6.96 -3.84
CA ALA A 79 7.66 8.15 -4.57
C ALA A 79 7.47 9.46 -3.80
N HIS A 80 6.67 9.46 -2.74
CA HIS A 80 6.44 10.62 -1.86
C HIS A 80 7.15 10.51 -0.50
N ILE A 81 7.93 9.45 -0.28
CA ILE A 81 8.80 9.35 0.91
C ILE A 81 9.99 10.31 0.73
N PRO A 82 10.34 11.11 1.74
CA PRO A 82 11.52 11.96 1.68
C PRO A 82 12.79 11.16 1.34
N ALA A 83 13.69 11.74 0.51
CA ALA A 83 14.85 11.03 -0.02
C ALA A 83 15.74 10.40 1.07
N GLU A 84 15.95 11.09 2.19
CA GLU A 84 16.71 10.57 3.33
C GLU A 84 16.08 9.34 3.97
N ALA A 85 14.75 9.32 4.09
CA ALA A 85 14.02 8.19 4.63
C ALA A 85 14.01 7.02 3.63
N LEU A 86 13.86 7.31 2.34
CA LEU A 86 13.89 6.33 1.26
C LEU A 86 15.27 5.68 1.12
N ALA A 87 16.34 6.44 1.32
CA ALA A 87 17.72 5.93 1.29
C ALA A 87 18.00 4.88 2.36
N ARG A 88 17.34 4.95 3.51
CA ARG A 88 17.43 3.89 4.54
C ARG A 88 16.72 2.60 4.13
N GLY A 89 15.79 2.69 3.19
CA GLY A 89 14.99 1.58 2.72
C GLY A 89 13.57 1.57 3.28
N VAL A 90 12.77 0.66 2.76
CA VAL A 90 11.36 0.48 3.13
C VAL A 90 11.10 -0.91 3.67
N ILE A 91 10.00 -1.07 4.41
CA ILE A 91 9.54 -2.36 4.91
C ILE A 91 8.04 -2.49 4.76
N THR A 92 7.56 -3.71 4.55
CA THR A 92 6.14 -4.03 4.59
C THR A 92 5.91 -5.45 5.11
N ALA A 93 4.72 -5.69 5.67
CA ALA A 93 4.22 -7.02 5.98
C ALA A 93 3.10 -7.37 5.01
N SER A 94 3.32 -8.32 4.12
CA SER A 94 2.31 -8.80 3.18
C SER A 94 2.78 -10.04 2.42
N ALA A 95 1.94 -11.06 2.34
CA ALA A 95 2.18 -12.28 1.56
C ALA A 95 1.50 -12.26 0.18
N GLY A 96 1.00 -11.10 -0.28
CA GLY A 96 0.19 -11.00 -1.50
C GLY A 96 0.62 -9.90 -2.46
N ASN A 97 -0.37 -9.36 -3.15
CA ASN A 97 -0.18 -8.37 -4.22
C ASN A 97 0.52 -7.08 -3.76
N HIS A 98 0.33 -6.68 -2.49
CA HIS A 98 1.02 -5.51 -1.96
C HIS A 98 2.53 -5.75 -1.83
N ALA A 99 2.94 -6.94 -1.35
CA ALA A 99 4.35 -7.34 -1.30
C ALA A 99 5.03 -7.25 -2.68
N GLN A 100 4.36 -7.79 -3.71
CA GLN A 100 4.87 -7.72 -5.09
C GLN A 100 4.93 -6.29 -5.61
N GLY A 101 3.92 -5.46 -5.28
CA GLY A 101 3.91 -4.04 -5.62
C GLY A 101 5.07 -3.26 -5.00
N VAL A 102 5.36 -3.49 -3.71
CA VAL A 102 6.49 -2.87 -3.01
C VAL A 102 7.81 -3.39 -3.57
N ALA A 103 7.93 -4.70 -3.80
CA ALA A 103 9.13 -5.31 -4.38
C ALA A 103 9.49 -4.72 -5.75
N PHE A 104 8.51 -4.67 -6.65
CA PHE A 104 8.68 -4.08 -7.98
C PHE A 104 9.05 -2.59 -7.89
N SER A 105 8.37 -1.84 -7.02
CA SER A 105 8.63 -0.42 -6.82
C SER A 105 10.05 -0.17 -6.30
N ALA A 106 10.51 -0.98 -5.34
CA ALA A 106 11.84 -0.91 -4.78
C ALA A 106 12.92 -1.16 -5.86
N ALA A 107 12.76 -2.21 -6.66
CA ALA A 107 13.67 -2.50 -7.78
C ALA A 107 13.70 -1.34 -8.80
N ARG A 108 12.53 -0.80 -9.14
CA ARG A 108 12.41 0.31 -10.10
C ARG A 108 13.07 1.60 -9.61
N MET A 109 13.03 1.85 -8.31
CA MET A 109 13.60 3.05 -7.68
C MET A 109 15.07 2.87 -7.23
N GLY A 110 15.60 1.66 -7.28
CA GLY A 110 16.95 1.35 -6.76
C GLY A 110 17.02 1.40 -5.23
N VAL A 111 15.92 1.17 -4.54
CA VAL A 111 15.79 1.26 -3.08
C VAL A 111 15.75 -0.14 -2.46
N LYS A 112 16.30 -0.29 -1.26
CA LYS A 112 16.20 -1.53 -0.51
C LYS A 112 14.81 -1.68 0.12
N ALA A 113 14.24 -2.90 0.03
CA ALA A 113 12.98 -3.23 0.65
C ALA A 113 13.07 -4.54 1.44
N VAL A 114 12.52 -4.52 2.65
CA VAL A 114 12.32 -5.72 3.46
C VAL A 114 10.84 -6.11 3.39
N ILE A 115 10.57 -7.36 3.03
CA ILE A 115 9.21 -7.89 2.93
C ILE A 115 9.06 -9.02 3.92
N VAL A 116 8.23 -8.81 4.94
CA VAL A 116 7.97 -9.81 5.96
C VAL A 116 6.70 -10.56 5.61
N VAL A 117 6.79 -11.88 5.57
CA VAL A 117 5.68 -12.78 5.28
C VAL A 117 5.56 -13.86 6.35
N PRO A 118 4.35 -14.38 6.63
CA PRO A 118 4.20 -15.57 7.48
C PRO A 118 4.99 -16.78 6.95
N VAL A 119 5.45 -17.65 7.81
CA VAL A 119 6.13 -18.90 7.42
C VAL A 119 5.20 -19.83 6.63
N THR A 120 3.90 -19.68 6.82
CA THR A 120 2.85 -20.41 6.10
C THR A 120 2.62 -19.92 4.66
N THR A 121 3.35 -18.88 4.23
CA THR A 121 3.18 -18.32 2.88
C THR A 121 3.64 -19.32 1.83
N PRO A 122 2.81 -19.65 0.81
CA PRO A 122 3.20 -20.55 -0.26
C PRO A 122 4.45 -20.05 -1.00
N GLN A 123 5.37 -20.97 -1.29
CA GLN A 123 6.66 -20.66 -1.90
C GLN A 123 6.52 -19.87 -3.21
N VAL A 124 5.52 -20.18 -4.05
CA VAL A 124 5.25 -19.46 -5.30
C VAL A 124 5.04 -17.96 -5.08
N LYS A 125 4.47 -17.54 -3.96
CA LYS A 125 4.28 -16.12 -3.63
C LYS A 125 5.59 -15.47 -3.18
N VAL A 126 6.41 -16.19 -2.42
CA VAL A 126 7.75 -15.74 -2.02
C VAL A 126 8.64 -15.55 -3.24
N ASP A 127 8.60 -16.51 -4.16
CA ASP A 127 9.38 -16.47 -5.40
C ASP A 127 8.93 -15.33 -6.32
N ALA A 128 7.63 -15.06 -6.40
CA ALA A 128 7.10 -13.90 -7.15
C ALA A 128 7.62 -12.57 -6.58
N VAL A 129 7.66 -12.42 -5.26
CA VAL A 129 8.23 -11.23 -4.60
C VAL A 129 9.70 -11.08 -4.95
N ARG A 130 10.48 -12.15 -4.85
CA ARG A 130 11.91 -12.16 -5.20
C ARG A 130 12.14 -11.86 -6.68
N ALA A 131 11.32 -12.43 -7.56
CA ALA A 131 11.42 -12.20 -9.01
C ALA A 131 11.16 -10.72 -9.37
N HIS A 132 10.18 -10.07 -8.73
CA HIS A 132 9.90 -8.66 -8.97
C HIS A 132 10.92 -7.72 -8.36
N GLY A 133 11.47 -8.06 -7.20
CA GLY A 133 12.38 -7.20 -6.45
C GLY A 133 13.87 -7.40 -6.77
N GLY A 134 14.24 -8.58 -7.26
CA GLY A 134 15.63 -8.93 -7.52
C GLY A 134 16.55 -8.66 -6.31
N PRO A 135 17.73 -8.07 -6.53
CA PRO A 135 18.70 -7.78 -5.48
C PRO A 135 18.29 -6.63 -4.55
N SER A 136 17.21 -5.94 -4.84
CA SER A 136 16.67 -4.86 -4.01
C SER A 136 15.84 -5.36 -2.84
N VAL A 137 15.45 -6.64 -2.81
CA VAL A 137 14.48 -7.17 -1.84
C VAL A 137 15.07 -8.26 -0.97
N GLU A 138 14.92 -8.07 0.34
CA GLU A 138 15.08 -9.09 1.37
C GLU A 138 13.71 -9.62 1.78
N VAL A 139 13.50 -10.94 1.77
CA VAL A 139 12.26 -11.57 2.24
C VAL A 139 12.55 -12.27 3.57
N ILE A 140 11.84 -11.86 4.61
CA ILE A 140 11.89 -12.48 5.95
C ILE A 140 10.60 -13.28 6.16
N GLN A 141 10.73 -14.55 6.50
CA GLN A 141 9.60 -15.38 6.89
C GLN A 141 9.55 -15.45 8.43
N ALA A 142 8.48 -14.90 9.02
CA ALA A 142 8.34 -14.80 10.48
C ALA A 142 6.87 -14.90 10.91
N GLY A 143 6.65 -15.67 11.98
CA GLY A 143 5.30 -15.91 12.54
C GLY A 143 4.43 -16.79 11.65
N GLU A 144 3.31 -17.24 12.19
CA GLU A 144 2.38 -18.12 11.46
C GLU A 144 1.22 -17.35 10.83
N SER A 145 0.90 -16.18 11.37
CA SER A 145 -0.19 -15.31 10.92
C SER A 145 0.31 -13.99 10.33
N TYR A 146 -0.60 -13.28 9.66
CA TYR A 146 -0.32 -11.91 9.22
C TYR A 146 0.03 -10.98 10.40
N SER A 147 -0.66 -11.12 11.54
CA SER A 147 -0.42 -10.29 12.72
C SER A 147 0.98 -10.52 13.29
N ASP A 148 1.47 -11.76 13.30
CA ASP A 148 2.82 -12.08 13.76
C ASP A 148 3.88 -11.51 12.81
N ALA A 149 3.68 -11.67 11.50
CA ALA A 149 4.56 -11.10 10.49
C ALA A 149 4.59 -9.56 10.57
N TYR A 150 3.43 -8.93 10.81
CA TYR A 150 3.35 -7.48 11.02
C TYR A 150 4.10 -7.04 12.27
N ALA A 151 3.90 -7.71 13.40
CA ALA A 151 4.61 -7.41 14.65
C ALA A 151 6.13 -7.57 14.49
N HIS A 152 6.57 -8.59 13.74
CA HIS A 152 7.98 -8.75 13.40
C HIS A 152 8.48 -7.61 12.50
N ALA A 153 7.71 -7.23 11.50
CA ALA A 153 8.06 -6.12 10.60
C ALA A 153 8.23 -4.79 11.36
N VAL A 154 7.38 -4.51 12.36
CA VAL A 154 7.51 -3.32 13.21
C VAL A 154 8.83 -3.33 13.97
N LYS A 155 9.25 -4.46 14.55
CA LYS A 155 10.55 -4.58 15.24
C LYS A 155 11.72 -4.31 14.29
N VAL A 156 11.70 -4.95 13.11
CA VAL A 156 12.75 -4.74 12.09
C VAL A 156 12.76 -3.29 11.59
N GLN A 157 11.59 -2.67 11.46
CA GLN A 157 11.46 -1.24 11.13
C GLN A 157 12.23 -0.37 12.12
N GLU A 158 11.99 -0.57 13.42
CA GLU A 158 12.63 0.22 14.49
C GLU A 158 14.13 -0.03 14.54
N GLU A 159 14.56 -1.29 14.49
CA GLU A 159 15.97 -1.69 14.54
C GLU A 159 16.81 -1.14 13.38
N ARG A 160 16.23 -1.09 12.18
CA ARG A 160 16.93 -0.70 10.94
C ARG A 160 16.59 0.71 10.47
N GLY A 161 15.68 1.44 11.15
CA GLY A 161 15.23 2.79 10.77
C GLY A 161 14.52 2.85 9.43
N LEU A 162 13.82 1.77 9.02
CA LEU A 162 13.13 1.66 7.74
C LEU A 162 11.82 2.43 7.73
N THR A 163 11.35 2.80 6.53
CA THR A 163 10.02 3.41 6.38
C THR A 163 8.97 2.35 6.06
N PHE A 164 7.91 2.29 6.86
CA PHE A 164 6.83 1.32 6.63
C PHE A 164 5.95 1.76 5.46
N VAL A 165 5.71 0.85 4.51
CA VAL A 165 4.76 1.01 3.40
C VAL A 165 3.56 0.12 3.69
N HIS A 166 2.51 0.72 4.25
CA HIS A 166 1.35 -0.03 4.71
C HIS A 166 0.41 -0.39 3.55
N PRO A 167 -0.22 -1.58 3.53
CA PRO A 167 -1.11 -1.99 2.43
C PRO A 167 -2.39 -1.17 2.28
N PHE A 168 -2.67 -0.29 3.24
CA PHE A 168 -3.84 0.60 3.26
C PHE A 168 -3.49 2.10 3.16
N ASP A 169 -2.24 2.44 2.91
CA ASP A 169 -1.78 3.82 2.68
C ASP A 169 -2.20 4.34 1.31
#